data_8b2fc613475c1576c0eed75cf1e5cff1
#
_entry.id   8b2fc613475c1576c0eed75cf1e5cff1
#
_cell.length_a   1.000
_cell.length_b   1.000
_cell.length_c   1.000
_cell.angle_alpha   90.00
_cell.angle_beta   90.00
_cell.angle_gamma   90.00
#
_symmetry.space_group_name_H-M   'P 1'
#
loop_
_entity.id
_entity.type
_entity.pdbx_description
1 polymer ?
#
loop_
_entity_poly.entity_id
_entity_poly.type
_entity_poly.pdbx_seq_one_letter_code
_entity_poly.pdbx_strand_id
1 'polypeptide(L)'
;MKILLVHNDYGKYSGEEAVVDRLAAMWTVHEHKVIQLRQSTAGSRESLTGKIRGFCAGLYCPSGVKAMREVLQREKPDVVNVHNLYPFISPAALFECKKAGIPVVMTVHNFRLICPTGLFMRNGRPCERCLEKGNEWGCVRYNCEHSLLKSVGYAARNAVARLTKAYSECVDKFACITDFQRKKLIEAGFAADRITVIPNSMEAPVSYTPSIGNYVAYIGRLSYEKGFDLLIEVARRHPEIAFRFAGAQRSATSIEISENVNFMGYLHGKELEDFIRNSRFIVMPSRCYEGFPMAILEAAQYGKPTIGPDHGGFTEIIGKGAKAIGRLFIPNDIADLEQQIATLWEQPEMVEELGEKAFRKLQQEYATEVVYGKWNELVEGLRLKDKG
;
A
#
# COMPACT_ATOMS: atom_id res chain seq x y z
N MET A 1 -10.32 -0.24 24.64
CA MET A 1 -11.00 0.83 23.90
C MET A 1 -11.95 0.26 22.86
N LYS A 2 -12.87 1.10 22.35
CA LYS A 2 -13.76 0.76 21.25
C LYS A 2 -13.29 1.50 19.99
N ILE A 3 -12.84 0.77 18.98
CA ILE A 3 -12.22 1.31 17.76
C ILE A 3 -13.13 1.02 16.58
N LEU A 4 -13.49 2.06 15.83
CA LEU A 4 -14.24 1.92 14.58
C LEU A 4 -13.26 1.95 13.39
N LEU A 5 -13.11 0.84 12.68
CA LEU A 5 -12.38 0.76 11.41
C LEU A 5 -13.33 1.05 10.25
N VAL A 6 -12.94 1.98 9.38
CA VAL A 6 -13.75 2.41 8.23
C VAL A 6 -13.01 2.15 6.94
N HIS A 7 -13.57 1.31 6.08
CA HIS A 7 -12.92 0.93 4.81
C HIS A 7 -13.95 0.68 3.70
N ASN A 8 -13.60 1.11 2.49
CA ASN A 8 -14.33 0.75 1.28
C ASN A 8 -13.52 -0.27 0.47
N ASP A 9 -13.99 -1.50 0.42
CA ASP A 9 -13.35 -2.61 -0.26
C ASP A 9 -13.36 -2.42 -1.79
N TYR A 10 -12.33 -2.95 -2.47
CA TYR A 10 -12.16 -2.79 -3.92
C TYR A 10 -12.94 -3.80 -4.78
N GLY A 11 -13.69 -4.70 -4.15
CA GLY A 11 -14.47 -5.75 -4.83
C GLY A 11 -13.66 -6.98 -5.26
N LYS A 12 -12.33 -6.89 -5.27
CA LYS A 12 -11.41 -8.03 -5.30
C LYS A 12 -10.41 -7.80 -4.19
N TYR A 13 -10.20 -8.82 -3.36
CA TYR A 13 -9.30 -8.73 -2.22
C TYR A 13 -7.94 -8.15 -2.60
N SER A 14 -7.47 -7.19 -1.84
CA SER A 14 -6.27 -6.40 -2.13
C SER A 14 -5.32 -6.35 -0.93
N GLY A 15 -4.07 -5.95 -1.16
CA GLY A 15 -3.11 -5.76 -0.07
C GLY A 15 -3.56 -4.73 0.97
N GLU A 16 -4.34 -3.71 0.57
CA GLU A 16 -4.90 -2.72 1.51
C GLU A 16 -5.94 -3.36 2.42
N GLU A 17 -6.82 -4.22 1.88
CA GLU A 17 -7.81 -4.98 2.68
C GLU A 17 -7.12 -5.94 3.64
N ALA A 18 -6.06 -6.63 3.19
CA ALA A 18 -5.26 -7.50 4.04
C ALA A 18 -4.62 -6.74 5.23
N VAL A 19 -4.15 -5.50 5.01
CA VAL A 19 -3.61 -4.66 6.09
C VAL A 19 -4.72 -4.25 7.06
N VAL A 20 -5.91 -3.88 6.58
CA VAL A 20 -7.05 -3.55 7.46
C VAL A 20 -7.46 -4.74 8.31
N ASP A 21 -7.51 -5.94 7.73
CA ASP A 21 -7.86 -7.16 8.44
C ASP A 21 -6.81 -7.53 9.51
N ARG A 22 -5.52 -7.40 9.19
CA ARG A 22 -4.43 -7.59 10.17
C ARG A 22 -4.51 -6.58 11.31
N LEU A 23 -4.80 -5.32 10.99
CA LEU A 23 -4.98 -4.27 12.01
C LEU A 23 -6.18 -4.59 12.92
N ALA A 24 -7.30 -5.06 12.35
CA ALA A 24 -8.46 -5.47 13.13
C ALA A 24 -8.12 -6.65 14.07
N ALA A 25 -7.40 -7.64 13.55
CA ALA A 25 -6.94 -8.79 14.36
C ALA A 25 -5.99 -8.35 15.47
N MET A 26 -5.01 -7.49 15.17
CA MET A 26 -4.08 -6.93 16.13
C MET A 26 -4.81 -6.24 17.30
N TRP A 27 -5.76 -5.36 17.01
CA TRP A 27 -6.56 -4.69 18.03
C TRP A 27 -7.38 -5.67 18.87
N THR A 28 -7.95 -6.71 18.24
CA THR A 28 -8.77 -7.71 18.91
C THR A 28 -7.93 -8.57 19.87
N VAL A 29 -6.72 -8.98 19.47
CA VAL A 29 -5.79 -9.73 20.32
C VAL A 29 -5.42 -8.93 21.57
N HIS A 30 -5.32 -7.61 21.47
CA HIS A 30 -5.04 -6.71 22.58
C HIS A 30 -6.32 -6.22 23.30
N GLU A 31 -7.39 -7.01 23.26
CA GLU A 31 -8.63 -6.82 24.04
C GLU A 31 -9.39 -5.49 23.73
N HIS A 32 -9.14 -4.89 22.55
CA HIS A 32 -9.94 -3.76 22.11
C HIS A 32 -11.22 -4.26 21.40
N LYS A 33 -12.34 -3.55 21.61
CA LYS A 33 -13.57 -3.82 20.84
C LYS A 33 -13.46 -3.19 19.48
N VAL A 34 -13.29 -4.01 18.43
CA VAL A 34 -13.22 -3.57 17.05
C VAL A 34 -14.61 -3.60 16.41
N ILE A 35 -15.01 -2.47 15.83
CA ILE A 35 -16.21 -2.32 15.02
C ILE A 35 -15.76 -2.01 13.60
N GLN A 36 -16.43 -2.56 12.60
CA GLN A 36 -16.08 -2.32 11.20
C GLN A 36 -17.26 -1.71 10.46
N LEU A 37 -17.02 -0.58 9.78
CA LEU A 37 -17.90 -0.01 8.77
C LEU A 37 -17.27 -0.28 7.40
N ARG A 38 -17.76 -1.31 6.70
CA ARG A 38 -17.28 -1.67 5.37
C ARG A 38 -18.36 -1.45 4.32
N GLN A 39 -17.93 -0.94 3.16
CA GLN A 39 -18.69 -0.87 1.93
C GLN A 39 -17.90 -1.58 0.84
N SER A 40 -18.54 -2.07 -0.22
CA SER A 40 -17.83 -2.78 -1.29
C SER A 40 -18.15 -2.22 -2.67
N THR A 41 -17.14 -2.21 -3.55
CA THR A 41 -17.30 -1.90 -4.97
C THR A 41 -17.60 -3.13 -5.83
N ALA A 42 -17.80 -4.30 -5.24
CA ALA A 42 -18.14 -5.51 -5.97
C ALA A 42 -19.36 -5.28 -6.86
N GLY A 43 -19.30 -5.74 -8.11
CA GLY A 43 -20.37 -5.57 -9.11
C GLY A 43 -20.57 -4.14 -9.66
N SER A 44 -20.10 -3.09 -8.96
CA SER A 44 -20.35 -1.70 -9.39
C SER A 44 -19.59 -1.27 -10.65
N ARG A 45 -18.55 -2.00 -11.05
CA ARG A 45 -17.73 -1.68 -12.24
C ARG A 45 -18.20 -2.41 -13.50
N GLU A 46 -19.15 -3.32 -13.38
CA GLU A 46 -19.58 -4.23 -14.45
C GLU A 46 -20.69 -3.59 -15.30
N SER A 47 -21.48 -2.65 -14.75
CA SER A 47 -22.57 -1.96 -15.45
C SER A 47 -22.30 -0.47 -15.64
N LEU A 48 -22.92 0.13 -16.65
CA LEU A 48 -22.83 1.58 -16.88
C LEU A 48 -23.45 2.38 -15.71
N THR A 49 -24.59 1.91 -15.20
CA THR A 49 -25.28 2.51 -14.04
C THR A 49 -24.43 2.42 -12.78
N GLY A 50 -23.75 1.30 -12.56
CA GLY A 50 -22.80 1.13 -11.46
C GLY A 50 -21.60 2.08 -11.55
N LYS A 51 -21.07 2.30 -12.76
CA LYS A 51 -19.96 3.26 -13.00
C LYS A 51 -20.41 4.70 -12.71
N ILE A 52 -21.61 5.12 -13.16
CA ILE A 52 -22.17 6.45 -12.87
C ILE A 52 -22.42 6.59 -11.36
N ARG A 53 -23.04 5.59 -10.73
CA ARG A 53 -23.27 5.58 -9.28
C ARG A 53 -21.94 5.70 -8.50
N GLY A 54 -20.92 4.95 -8.88
CA GLY A 54 -19.59 5.04 -8.27
C GLY A 54 -18.91 6.40 -8.45
N PHE A 55 -19.11 7.04 -9.61
CA PHE A 55 -18.64 8.40 -9.88
C PHE A 55 -19.31 9.41 -8.95
N CYS A 56 -20.64 9.46 -8.91
CA CYS A 56 -21.39 10.39 -8.05
C CYS A 56 -21.11 10.13 -6.56
N ALA A 57 -21.10 8.86 -6.14
CA ALA A 57 -20.80 8.49 -4.77
C ALA A 57 -19.38 8.87 -4.33
N GLY A 58 -18.41 8.88 -5.26
CA GLY A 58 -17.05 9.36 -5.00
C GLY A 58 -17.00 10.86 -4.65
N LEU A 59 -17.92 11.67 -5.16
CA LEU A 59 -18.05 13.08 -4.82
C LEU A 59 -18.80 13.25 -3.49
N TYR A 60 -19.97 12.63 -3.38
CA TYR A 60 -20.83 12.64 -2.20
C TYR A 60 -21.66 11.37 -2.13
N CYS A 61 -21.61 10.65 -1.02
CA CYS A 61 -22.37 9.41 -0.81
C CYS A 61 -23.35 9.53 0.37
N PRO A 62 -24.64 9.86 0.13
CA PRO A 62 -25.63 10.02 1.21
C PRO A 62 -25.77 8.76 2.08
N SER A 63 -25.76 7.56 1.46
CA SER A 63 -25.87 6.29 2.18
C SER A 63 -24.64 6.03 3.07
N GLY A 64 -23.42 6.38 2.60
CA GLY A 64 -22.20 6.26 3.38
C GLY A 64 -22.18 7.24 4.56
N VAL A 65 -22.62 8.48 4.36
CA VAL A 65 -22.77 9.48 5.44
C VAL A 65 -23.79 9.00 6.48
N LYS A 66 -24.94 8.46 6.03
CA LYS A 66 -25.97 7.91 6.91
C LYS A 66 -25.43 6.72 7.72
N ALA A 67 -24.75 5.77 7.06
CA ALA A 67 -24.16 4.61 7.72
C ALA A 67 -23.11 5.02 8.77
N MET A 68 -22.27 6.03 8.47
CA MET A 68 -21.32 6.57 9.44
C MET A 68 -22.06 7.14 10.67
N ARG A 69 -23.06 7.99 10.46
CA ARG A 69 -23.87 8.57 11.55
C ARG A 69 -24.50 7.50 12.44
N GLU A 70 -25.13 6.49 11.82
CA GLU A 70 -25.82 5.41 12.54
C GLU A 70 -24.84 4.58 13.40
N VAL A 71 -23.66 4.23 12.85
CA VAL A 71 -22.67 3.47 13.60
C VAL A 71 -22.09 4.30 14.76
N LEU A 72 -21.81 5.59 14.54
CA LEU A 72 -21.30 6.48 15.59
C LEU A 72 -22.32 6.63 16.76
N GLN A 73 -23.60 6.80 16.45
CA GLN A 73 -24.66 6.91 17.46
C GLN A 73 -24.86 5.63 18.24
N ARG A 74 -24.89 4.49 17.55
CA ARG A 74 -25.12 3.16 18.16
C ARG A 74 -23.95 2.69 18.99
N GLU A 75 -22.75 2.81 18.44
CA GLU A 75 -21.56 2.18 19.03
C GLU A 75 -20.75 3.12 19.93
N LYS A 76 -20.78 4.42 19.68
CA LYS A 76 -20.02 5.45 20.40
C LYS A 76 -18.54 5.03 20.56
N PRO A 77 -17.79 4.87 19.45
CA PRO A 77 -16.39 4.46 19.54
C PRO A 77 -15.53 5.55 20.20
N ASP A 78 -14.43 5.13 20.82
CA ASP A 78 -13.44 6.03 21.40
C ASP A 78 -12.59 6.72 20.31
N VAL A 79 -12.40 6.05 19.16
CA VAL A 79 -11.64 6.56 18.00
C VAL A 79 -12.16 5.92 16.71
N VAL A 80 -12.08 6.69 15.62
CA VAL A 80 -12.37 6.22 14.27
C VAL A 80 -11.05 6.14 13.49
N ASN A 81 -10.69 4.94 13.01
CA ASN A 81 -9.56 4.77 12.11
C ASN A 81 -10.06 4.55 10.67
N VAL A 82 -9.78 5.52 9.82
CA VAL A 82 -10.22 5.57 8.42
C VAL A 82 -9.10 5.12 7.50
N HIS A 83 -9.42 4.24 6.54
CA HIS A 83 -8.49 3.76 5.52
C HIS A 83 -8.86 4.26 4.12
N ASN A 84 -9.87 3.68 3.50
CA ASN A 84 -10.37 4.11 2.19
C ASN A 84 -11.84 4.50 2.27
N LEU A 85 -12.16 5.71 1.81
CA LEU A 85 -13.53 6.24 1.81
C LEU A 85 -14.21 6.13 0.43
N TYR A 86 -13.49 5.77 -0.61
CA TYR A 86 -13.99 5.82 -1.99
C TYR A 86 -14.43 4.47 -2.53
N PRO A 87 -15.56 4.44 -3.28
CA PRO A 87 -16.46 5.56 -3.52
C PRO A 87 -17.66 5.66 -2.56
N PHE A 88 -18.06 4.56 -1.85
CA PHE A 88 -19.36 4.41 -1.23
C PHE A 88 -19.47 4.85 0.24
N ILE A 89 -18.40 5.44 0.79
CA ILE A 89 -18.46 6.12 2.10
C ILE A 89 -18.37 7.63 1.88
N SER A 90 -17.45 8.09 1.06
CA SER A 90 -17.06 9.47 0.73
C SER A 90 -16.45 10.27 1.89
N PRO A 91 -15.59 11.26 1.59
CA PRO A 91 -15.00 12.13 2.63
C PRO A 91 -16.02 12.93 3.44
N ALA A 92 -17.24 13.13 2.89
CA ALA A 92 -18.31 13.81 3.61
C ALA A 92 -18.74 13.09 4.91
N ALA A 93 -18.48 11.77 5.01
CA ALA A 93 -18.75 11.00 6.22
C ALA A 93 -17.88 11.41 7.42
N LEU A 94 -16.71 12.03 7.18
CA LEU A 94 -15.82 12.54 8.23
C LEU A 94 -16.45 13.67 9.04
N PHE A 95 -17.35 14.47 8.43
CA PHE A 95 -18.08 15.52 9.16
C PHE A 95 -19.01 14.95 10.24
N GLU A 96 -19.50 13.71 10.08
CA GLU A 96 -20.29 13.07 11.13
C GLU A 96 -19.43 12.69 12.35
N CYS A 97 -18.15 12.31 12.15
CA CYS A 97 -17.21 12.10 13.24
C CYS A 97 -16.95 13.40 13.98
N LYS A 98 -16.66 14.50 13.24
CA LYS A 98 -16.46 15.83 13.83
C LYS A 98 -17.67 16.31 14.64
N LYS A 99 -18.91 16.12 14.11
CA LYS A 99 -20.16 16.45 14.83
C LYS A 99 -20.34 15.61 16.10
N ALA A 100 -19.89 14.37 16.08
CA ALA A 100 -19.99 13.47 17.24
C ALA A 100 -18.88 13.70 18.28
N GLY A 101 -17.90 14.57 17.99
CA GLY A 101 -16.75 14.81 18.86
C GLY A 101 -15.83 13.58 18.98
N ILE A 102 -15.79 12.69 17.98
CA ILE A 102 -15.01 11.47 18.05
C ILE A 102 -13.75 11.66 17.21
N PRO A 103 -12.54 11.48 17.78
CA PRO A 103 -11.29 11.69 17.07
C PRO A 103 -11.09 10.72 15.91
N VAL A 104 -10.50 11.23 14.83
CA VAL A 104 -10.27 10.49 13.58
C VAL A 104 -8.78 10.36 13.30
N VAL A 105 -8.33 9.11 13.15
CA VAL A 105 -7.02 8.78 12.58
C VAL A 105 -7.23 8.30 11.15
N MET A 106 -6.51 8.86 10.19
CA MET A 106 -6.51 8.38 8.81
C MET A 106 -5.24 7.62 8.50
N THR A 107 -5.33 6.32 8.23
CA THR A 107 -4.22 5.53 7.71
C THR A 107 -4.06 5.81 6.21
N VAL A 108 -2.89 6.28 5.82
CA VAL A 108 -2.60 6.71 4.46
C VAL A 108 -1.91 5.57 3.70
N HIS A 109 -2.69 4.72 3.00
CA HIS A 109 -2.15 3.55 2.28
C HIS A 109 -1.54 3.88 0.92
N ASN A 110 -1.89 5.03 0.36
CA ASN A 110 -1.47 5.46 -0.97
C ASN A 110 -1.48 6.98 -1.08
N PHE A 111 -1.10 7.52 -2.22
CA PHE A 111 -0.95 8.97 -2.40
C PHE A 111 -2.23 9.68 -2.88
N ARG A 112 -3.42 9.10 -2.71
CA ARG A 112 -4.69 9.68 -3.21
C ARG A 112 -5.07 11.01 -2.59
N LEU A 113 -4.56 11.34 -1.42
CA LEU A 113 -4.78 12.65 -0.82
C LEU A 113 -4.16 13.78 -1.66
N ILE A 114 -3.16 13.46 -2.50
CA ILE A 114 -2.37 14.41 -3.29
C ILE A 114 -2.55 14.15 -4.78
N CYS A 115 -2.31 12.92 -5.22
CA CYS A 115 -2.41 12.50 -6.61
C CYS A 115 -3.76 11.79 -6.84
N PRO A 116 -4.65 12.26 -7.72
CA PRO A 116 -5.95 11.66 -7.94
C PRO A 116 -5.93 10.17 -8.28
N THR A 117 -4.92 9.69 -9.02
CA THR A 117 -4.74 8.26 -9.31
C THR A 117 -4.16 7.49 -8.12
N GLY A 118 -3.47 8.16 -7.20
CA GLY A 118 -2.77 7.58 -6.06
C GLY A 118 -1.43 6.93 -6.40
N LEU A 119 -0.99 6.96 -7.65
CA LEU A 119 0.21 6.27 -8.13
C LEU A 119 1.46 7.16 -8.21
N PHE A 120 1.30 8.48 -8.22
CA PHE A 120 2.41 9.40 -8.56
C PHE A 120 3.19 8.94 -9.79
N MET A 121 2.50 8.44 -10.81
CA MET A 121 3.12 7.92 -12.02
C MET A 121 2.47 8.49 -13.28
N ARG A 122 3.30 8.73 -14.30
CA ARG A 122 2.88 9.09 -15.65
C ARG A 122 3.91 8.56 -16.67
N ASN A 123 3.41 7.90 -17.71
CA ASN A 123 4.27 7.35 -18.76
C ASN A 123 5.41 6.47 -18.23
N GLY A 124 5.12 5.62 -17.24
CA GLY A 124 6.08 4.70 -16.64
C GLY A 124 7.16 5.35 -15.76
N ARG A 125 7.02 6.63 -15.41
CA ARG A 125 7.98 7.37 -14.55
C ARG A 125 7.24 8.04 -13.39
N PRO A 126 7.90 8.27 -12.25
CA PRO A 126 7.37 9.08 -11.17
C PRO A 126 6.91 10.45 -11.65
N CYS A 127 5.76 10.94 -11.14
CA CYS A 127 5.17 12.19 -11.53
C CYS A 127 4.56 12.90 -10.32
N GLU A 128 5.09 14.06 -9.98
CA GLU A 128 4.67 14.87 -8.82
C GLU A 128 3.93 16.16 -9.20
N ARG A 129 3.47 16.30 -10.45
CA ARG A 129 2.88 17.55 -10.96
C ARG A 129 1.64 18.04 -10.19
N CYS A 130 0.83 17.14 -9.66
CA CYS A 130 -0.31 17.52 -8.82
C CYS A 130 0.15 18.05 -7.46
N LEU A 131 1.23 17.51 -6.91
CA LEU A 131 1.89 17.98 -5.70
C LEU A 131 2.49 19.38 -5.92
N GLU A 132 3.35 19.55 -6.93
CA GLU A 132 4.03 20.80 -7.26
C GLU A 132 3.06 21.97 -7.51
N LYS A 133 1.89 21.69 -8.09
CA LYS A 133 0.87 22.69 -8.40
C LYS A 133 -0.19 22.85 -7.31
N GLY A 134 -0.17 22.00 -6.28
CA GLY A 134 -1.16 22.01 -5.19
C GLY A 134 -2.60 21.79 -5.64
N ASN A 135 -2.81 21.11 -6.78
CA ASN A 135 -4.15 20.87 -7.32
C ASN A 135 -4.21 19.65 -8.25
N GLU A 136 -5.42 19.26 -8.59
CA GLU A 136 -5.75 18.03 -9.32
C GLU A 136 -5.75 18.17 -10.85
N TRP A 137 -5.57 19.37 -11.40
CA TRP A 137 -5.68 19.65 -12.83
C TRP A 137 -4.65 18.91 -13.68
N GLY A 138 -3.50 18.56 -13.11
CA GLY A 138 -2.51 17.71 -13.77
C GLY A 138 -3.10 16.37 -14.22
N CYS A 139 -3.96 15.76 -13.40
CA CYS A 139 -4.61 14.49 -13.71
C CYS A 139 -5.51 14.60 -14.95
N VAL A 140 -6.27 15.68 -15.08
CA VAL A 140 -7.15 15.94 -16.22
C VAL A 140 -6.34 16.27 -17.47
N ARG A 141 -5.39 17.24 -17.36
CA ARG A 141 -4.57 17.71 -18.49
C ARG A 141 -3.78 16.59 -19.15
N TYR A 142 -3.27 15.66 -18.37
CA TYR A 142 -2.44 14.56 -18.88
C TYR A 142 -3.23 13.25 -19.03
N ASN A 143 -4.56 13.27 -18.83
CA ASN A 143 -5.43 12.09 -18.96
C ASN A 143 -4.85 10.85 -18.25
N CYS A 144 -4.48 11.00 -16.96
CA CYS A 144 -3.71 10.00 -16.21
C CYS A 144 -4.40 8.62 -16.06
N GLU A 145 -5.73 8.57 -16.25
CA GLU A 145 -6.51 7.31 -16.22
C GLU A 145 -6.76 6.72 -17.63
N HIS A 146 -6.06 7.24 -18.66
CA HIS A 146 -6.27 6.86 -20.07
C HIS A 146 -7.75 6.96 -20.52
N SER A 147 -8.53 7.77 -19.82
CA SER A 147 -9.94 8.11 -20.09
C SER A 147 -10.22 9.47 -19.49
N LEU A 148 -10.55 10.44 -20.33
CA LEU A 148 -10.79 11.81 -19.88
C LEU A 148 -11.90 11.87 -18.81
N LEU A 149 -12.99 11.13 -19.02
CA LEU A 149 -14.09 11.07 -18.06
C LEU A 149 -13.63 10.52 -16.69
N LYS A 150 -12.82 9.48 -16.67
CA LYS A 150 -12.25 8.94 -15.42
C LYS A 150 -11.30 9.95 -14.79
N SER A 151 -10.41 10.56 -15.58
CA SER A 151 -9.43 11.54 -15.09
C SER A 151 -10.14 12.76 -14.46
N VAL A 152 -11.22 13.24 -15.08
CA VAL A 152 -12.08 14.29 -14.49
C VAL A 152 -12.74 13.82 -13.20
N GLY A 153 -13.29 12.59 -13.17
CA GLY A 153 -13.90 12.03 -11.97
C GLY A 153 -12.94 11.89 -10.79
N TYR A 154 -11.76 11.41 -11.05
CA TYR A 154 -10.73 11.28 -10.00
C TYR A 154 -10.22 12.66 -9.53
N ALA A 155 -10.05 13.62 -10.43
CA ALA A 155 -9.71 14.99 -10.06
C ALA A 155 -10.83 15.65 -9.27
N ALA A 156 -12.08 15.55 -9.74
CA ALA A 156 -13.24 16.16 -9.08
C ALA A 156 -13.44 15.68 -7.65
N ARG A 157 -13.32 14.37 -7.38
CA ARG A 157 -13.46 13.84 -6.01
C ARG A 157 -12.39 14.41 -5.06
N ASN A 158 -11.13 14.51 -5.52
CA ASN A 158 -10.06 15.11 -4.73
C ASN A 158 -10.31 16.61 -4.52
N ALA A 159 -10.72 17.32 -5.57
CA ALA A 159 -11.07 18.74 -5.49
C ALA A 159 -12.21 19.00 -4.50
N VAL A 160 -13.27 18.20 -4.53
CA VAL A 160 -14.38 18.30 -3.56
C VAL A 160 -13.87 18.10 -2.13
N ALA A 161 -13.10 17.05 -1.88
CA ALA A 161 -12.55 16.79 -0.55
C ALA A 161 -11.65 17.94 -0.06
N ARG A 162 -10.83 18.52 -0.94
CA ARG A 162 -9.97 19.67 -0.64
C ARG A 162 -10.79 20.95 -0.39
N LEU A 163 -11.72 21.27 -1.27
CA LEU A 163 -12.56 22.48 -1.17
C LEU A 163 -13.48 22.45 0.07
N THR A 164 -14.03 21.29 0.40
CA THR A 164 -14.83 21.10 1.63
C THR A 164 -13.96 21.00 2.88
N LYS A 165 -12.63 20.93 2.73
CA LYS A 165 -11.68 20.75 3.82
C LYS A 165 -11.91 19.48 4.65
N ALA A 166 -12.56 18.45 4.07
CA ALA A 166 -12.96 17.25 4.79
C ALA A 166 -11.79 16.56 5.52
N TYR A 167 -10.62 16.48 4.89
CA TYR A 167 -9.43 15.91 5.53
C TYR A 167 -8.76 16.88 6.51
N SER A 168 -8.59 18.15 6.12
CA SER A 168 -7.87 19.13 6.95
C SER A 168 -8.64 19.54 8.21
N GLU A 169 -9.96 19.45 8.21
CA GLU A 169 -10.78 19.84 9.37
C GLU A 169 -11.31 18.67 10.21
N CYS A 170 -11.42 17.47 9.63
CA CYS A 170 -12.09 16.34 10.29
C CYS A 170 -11.16 15.18 10.62
N VAL A 171 -9.88 15.20 10.21
CA VAL A 171 -8.91 14.17 10.56
C VAL A 171 -7.94 14.74 11.58
N ASP A 172 -7.84 14.16 12.75
CA ASP A 172 -6.98 14.64 13.84
C ASP A 172 -5.53 14.23 13.63
N LYS A 173 -5.30 12.99 13.15
CA LYS A 173 -3.97 12.47 12.85
C LYS A 173 -3.96 11.67 11.54
N PHE A 174 -2.87 11.81 10.79
CA PHE A 174 -2.58 11.01 9.61
C PHE A 174 -1.48 10.00 9.98
N ALA A 175 -1.79 8.72 9.94
CA ALA A 175 -0.83 7.64 10.10
C ALA A 175 -0.27 7.27 8.72
N CYS A 176 0.90 7.83 8.38
CA CYS A 176 1.66 7.46 7.18
C CYS A 176 2.40 6.15 7.41
N ILE A 177 2.47 5.32 6.41
CA ILE A 177 3.11 4.00 6.50
C ILE A 177 4.63 4.05 6.25
N THR A 178 5.15 5.18 5.75
CA THR A 178 6.58 5.46 5.58
C THR A 178 6.88 6.95 5.82
N ASP A 179 8.14 7.27 6.15
CA ASP A 179 8.60 8.65 6.24
C ASP A 179 8.61 9.34 4.87
N PHE A 180 8.88 8.60 3.80
CA PHE A 180 8.71 9.09 2.43
C PHE A 180 7.30 9.64 2.20
N GLN A 181 6.29 8.89 2.61
CA GLN A 181 4.89 9.32 2.47
C GLN A 181 4.58 10.52 3.37
N ARG A 182 5.10 10.54 4.61
CA ARG A 182 4.99 11.69 5.52
C ARG A 182 5.55 12.96 4.88
N LYS A 183 6.74 12.90 4.30
CA LYS A 183 7.37 14.03 3.59
C LYS A 183 6.48 14.54 2.45
N LYS A 184 5.92 13.63 1.64
CA LYS A 184 5.01 14.01 0.54
C LYS A 184 3.72 14.69 1.03
N LEU A 185 3.18 14.29 2.18
CA LEU A 185 2.03 14.98 2.77
C LEU A 185 2.41 16.38 3.28
N ILE A 186 3.57 16.53 3.92
CA ILE A 186 4.06 17.84 4.39
C ILE A 186 4.29 18.76 3.19
N GLU A 187 4.93 18.29 2.13
CA GLU A 187 5.11 19.02 0.87
C GLU A 187 3.78 19.45 0.25
N ALA A 188 2.71 18.64 0.43
CA ALA A 188 1.35 18.96 -0.01
C ALA A 188 0.59 19.93 0.92
N GLY A 189 1.23 20.43 1.99
CA GLY A 189 0.66 21.41 2.91
C GLY A 189 -0.11 20.82 4.10
N PHE A 190 -0.02 19.52 4.36
CA PHE A 190 -0.56 18.93 5.59
C PHE A 190 0.34 19.30 6.77
N ALA A 191 -0.27 19.65 7.90
CA ALA A 191 0.46 20.07 9.10
C ALA A 191 1.31 18.92 9.67
N ALA A 192 2.61 19.15 9.85
CA ALA A 192 3.58 18.12 10.23
C ALA A 192 3.30 17.51 11.61
N ASP A 193 2.77 18.32 12.56
CA ASP A 193 2.38 17.88 13.91
C ASP A 193 1.16 16.95 13.91
N ARG A 194 0.40 16.90 12.81
CA ARG A 194 -0.73 15.97 12.62
C ARG A 194 -0.35 14.69 11.89
N ILE A 195 0.90 14.51 11.50
CA ILE A 195 1.36 13.35 10.76
C ILE A 195 2.30 12.53 11.63
N THR A 196 2.01 11.24 11.76
CA THR A 196 2.89 10.25 12.40
C THR A 196 3.24 9.13 11.43
N VAL A 197 4.37 8.46 11.66
CA VAL A 197 4.76 7.29 10.86
C VAL A 197 4.50 6.03 11.65
N ILE A 198 3.54 5.24 11.18
CA ILE A 198 3.23 3.91 11.72
C ILE A 198 3.26 2.94 10.55
N PRO A 199 4.30 2.12 10.40
CA PRO A 199 4.43 1.20 9.30
C PRO A 199 3.37 0.10 9.33
N ASN A 200 3.17 -0.56 8.20
CA ASN A 200 2.41 -1.81 8.20
C ASN A 200 3.14 -2.87 9.00
N SER A 201 2.39 -3.73 9.67
CA SER A 201 2.94 -4.83 10.45
C SER A 201 2.85 -6.16 9.71
N MET A 202 3.70 -7.08 10.16
CA MET A 202 3.66 -8.48 9.77
C MET A 202 3.89 -9.33 11.01
N GLU A 203 3.25 -10.48 11.07
CA GLU A 203 3.57 -11.48 12.08
C GLU A 203 5.02 -11.93 11.89
N ALA A 204 5.81 -11.81 12.93
CA ALA A 204 7.22 -12.17 12.90
C ALA A 204 7.42 -13.55 13.55
N PRO A 205 7.84 -14.57 12.79
CA PRO A 205 8.14 -15.87 13.37
C PRO A 205 9.36 -15.78 14.30
N VAL A 206 9.46 -16.70 15.25
CA VAL A 206 10.57 -16.74 16.20
C VAL A 206 11.90 -17.05 15.48
N SER A 207 11.84 -17.89 14.46
CA SER A 207 12.98 -18.29 13.63
C SER A 207 12.52 -18.66 12.23
N TYR A 208 13.45 -18.72 11.29
CA TYR A 208 13.23 -19.27 9.96
C TYR A 208 14.30 -20.31 9.65
N THR A 209 14.02 -21.21 8.71
CA THR A 209 15.01 -22.16 8.19
C THR A 209 15.66 -21.55 6.97
N PRO A 210 16.96 -21.23 6.99
CA PRO A 210 17.66 -20.75 5.82
C PRO A 210 17.55 -21.75 4.67
N SER A 211 17.30 -21.26 3.48
CA SER A 211 17.26 -22.06 2.26
C SER A 211 17.71 -21.21 1.08
N ILE A 212 18.59 -21.77 0.27
CA ILE A 212 18.96 -21.17 -1.01
C ILE A 212 17.99 -21.74 -2.05
N GLY A 213 17.08 -20.90 -2.50
CA GLY A 213 16.13 -21.28 -3.54
C GLY A 213 16.78 -21.34 -4.93
N ASN A 214 16.04 -21.85 -5.89
CA ASN A 214 16.52 -22.11 -7.24
C ASN A 214 15.83 -21.25 -8.33
N TYR A 215 15.13 -20.18 -7.93
CA TYR A 215 14.52 -19.23 -8.87
C TYR A 215 14.44 -17.82 -8.28
N VAL A 216 14.34 -16.85 -9.17
CA VAL A 216 13.99 -15.47 -8.85
C VAL A 216 12.46 -15.35 -8.81
N ALA A 217 11.93 -14.80 -7.72
CA ALA A 217 10.50 -14.64 -7.55
C ALA A 217 10.03 -13.20 -7.78
N TYR A 218 8.88 -13.05 -8.40
CA TYR A 218 8.09 -11.82 -8.44
C TYR A 218 6.79 -12.02 -7.68
N ILE A 219 6.43 -11.07 -6.82
CA ILE A 219 5.16 -11.07 -6.10
C ILE A 219 4.44 -9.74 -6.33
N GLY A 220 3.27 -9.79 -6.93
CA GLY A 220 2.46 -8.60 -7.18
C GLY A 220 1.54 -8.73 -8.38
N ARG A 221 0.69 -7.72 -8.56
CA ARG A 221 -0.17 -7.66 -9.75
C ARG A 221 0.66 -7.61 -11.01
N LEU A 222 0.30 -8.40 -12.02
CA LEU A 222 0.92 -8.33 -13.34
C LEU A 222 0.30 -7.14 -14.09
N SER A 223 0.85 -5.95 -13.83
CA SER A 223 0.40 -4.68 -14.40
C SER A 223 1.57 -3.75 -14.65
N TYR A 224 1.42 -2.85 -15.61
CA TYR A 224 2.50 -1.98 -16.10
C TYR A 224 3.17 -1.15 -14.99
N GLU A 225 2.38 -0.63 -14.04
CA GLU A 225 2.90 0.16 -12.92
C GLU A 225 3.78 -0.65 -11.97
N LYS A 226 3.60 -2.00 -11.95
CA LYS A 226 4.41 -2.92 -11.13
C LYS A 226 5.68 -3.41 -11.83
N GLY A 227 5.86 -3.08 -13.11
CA GLY A 227 7.10 -3.28 -13.84
C GLY A 227 7.49 -4.73 -14.12
N PHE A 228 6.54 -5.68 -14.01
CA PHE A 228 6.83 -7.11 -14.23
C PHE A 228 7.46 -7.40 -15.61
N ASP A 229 7.14 -6.57 -16.60
CA ASP A 229 7.70 -6.61 -17.95
C ASP A 229 9.22 -6.31 -17.98
N LEU A 230 9.73 -5.47 -17.07
CA LEU A 230 11.18 -5.25 -16.93
C LEU A 230 11.89 -6.54 -16.50
N LEU A 231 11.26 -7.29 -15.58
CA LEU A 231 11.83 -8.56 -15.12
C LEU A 231 11.75 -9.65 -16.19
N ILE A 232 10.71 -9.66 -17.04
CA ILE A 232 10.63 -10.57 -18.21
C ILE A 232 11.76 -10.27 -19.18
N GLU A 233 12.08 -9.00 -19.41
CA GLU A 233 13.19 -8.61 -20.29
C GLU A 233 14.54 -9.09 -19.74
N VAL A 234 14.76 -9.00 -18.44
CA VAL A 234 15.97 -9.59 -17.79
C VAL A 234 15.96 -11.11 -17.94
N ALA A 235 14.81 -11.77 -17.69
CA ALA A 235 14.70 -13.22 -17.78
C ALA A 235 15.09 -13.76 -19.18
N ARG A 236 14.74 -13.00 -20.22
CA ARG A 236 15.09 -13.37 -21.61
C ARG A 236 16.60 -13.36 -21.87
N ARG A 237 17.36 -12.56 -21.15
CA ARG A 237 18.83 -12.45 -21.27
C ARG A 237 19.56 -13.51 -20.43
N HIS A 238 18.87 -14.13 -19.48
CA HIS A 238 19.40 -15.13 -18.55
C HIS A 238 18.61 -16.42 -18.60
N PRO A 239 18.69 -17.20 -19.70
CA PRO A 239 17.92 -18.43 -19.87
C PRO A 239 18.29 -19.51 -18.83
N GLU A 240 19.45 -19.42 -18.19
CA GLU A 240 19.93 -20.32 -17.15
C GLU A 240 19.27 -20.07 -15.77
N ILE A 241 18.63 -18.90 -15.60
CA ILE A 241 17.96 -18.52 -14.34
C ILE A 241 16.45 -18.74 -14.50
N ALA A 242 15.84 -19.49 -13.59
CA ALA A 242 14.40 -19.63 -13.56
C ALA A 242 13.73 -18.40 -12.90
N PHE A 243 12.69 -17.88 -13.53
CA PHE A 243 11.88 -16.78 -13.02
C PHE A 243 10.43 -17.23 -12.81
N ARG A 244 9.87 -16.95 -11.63
CA ARG A 244 8.49 -17.32 -11.29
C ARG A 244 7.71 -16.11 -10.82
N PHE A 245 6.49 -15.94 -11.37
CA PHE A 245 5.65 -14.77 -11.15
C PHE A 245 4.36 -15.16 -10.45
N ALA A 246 4.19 -14.71 -9.21
CA ALA A 246 2.96 -14.86 -8.44
C ALA A 246 2.14 -13.57 -8.44
N GLY A 247 0.90 -13.64 -8.94
CA GLY A 247 -0.01 -12.51 -8.93
C GLY A 247 -1.10 -12.58 -9.99
N ALA A 248 -2.16 -11.79 -9.77
CA ALA A 248 -3.28 -11.73 -10.71
C ALA A 248 -2.90 -10.92 -11.96
N GLN A 249 -3.15 -11.48 -13.13
CA GLN A 249 -3.02 -10.78 -14.40
C GLN A 249 -4.19 -9.82 -14.59
N ARG A 250 -3.91 -8.56 -14.89
CA ARG A 250 -4.93 -7.53 -15.14
C ARG A 250 -5.09 -7.10 -16.60
N SER A 251 -4.10 -7.38 -17.43
CA SER A 251 -4.14 -7.07 -18.87
C SER A 251 -3.56 -8.23 -19.65
N ALA A 252 -4.11 -8.49 -20.84
CA ALA A 252 -3.45 -9.35 -21.80
C ALA A 252 -2.17 -8.64 -22.24
N THR A 253 -1.03 -9.24 -21.99
CA THR A 253 0.27 -8.76 -22.46
C THR A 253 0.69 -9.59 -23.67
N SER A 254 1.00 -8.92 -24.77
CA SER A 254 1.61 -9.51 -25.96
C SER A 254 3.14 -9.59 -25.81
N ILE A 255 3.63 -9.84 -24.58
CA ILE A 255 5.06 -9.98 -24.33
C ILE A 255 5.46 -11.41 -24.68
N GLU A 256 6.50 -11.56 -25.47
CA GLU A 256 7.12 -12.85 -25.73
C GLU A 256 7.75 -13.39 -24.45
N ILE A 257 7.36 -14.60 -24.09
CA ILE A 257 7.75 -15.25 -22.83
C ILE A 257 8.76 -16.33 -23.14
N SER A 258 9.93 -16.25 -22.51
CA SER A 258 10.98 -17.28 -22.61
C SER A 258 10.65 -18.50 -21.75
N GLU A 259 11.24 -19.65 -22.06
CA GLU A 259 10.96 -20.94 -21.38
C GLU A 259 11.29 -20.94 -19.88
N ASN A 260 12.20 -20.08 -19.46
CA ASN A 260 12.60 -19.94 -18.05
C ASN A 260 11.64 -19.09 -17.22
N VAL A 261 10.54 -18.57 -17.80
CA VAL A 261 9.52 -17.74 -17.13
C VAL A 261 8.25 -18.54 -16.88
N ASN A 262 7.82 -18.61 -15.62
CA ASN A 262 6.61 -19.31 -15.22
C ASN A 262 5.64 -18.39 -14.46
N PHE A 263 4.39 -18.31 -14.89
CA PHE A 263 3.32 -17.60 -14.19
C PHE A 263 2.54 -18.56 -13.31
N MET A 264 2.58 -18.31 -12.00
CA MET A 264 1.96 -19.16 -10.97
C MET A 264 0.50 -18.80 -10.68
N GLY A 265 0.00 -17.70 -11.28
CA GLY A 265 -1.31 -17.15 -10.92
C GLY A 265 -1.32 -16.47 -9.56
N TYR A 266 -2.51 -16.28 -9.00
CA TYR A 266 -2.68 -15.69 -7.66
C TYR A 266 -2.47 -16.75 -6.60
N LEU A 267 -1.42 -16.61 -5.79
CA LEU A 267 -1.09 -17.48 -4.67
C LEU A 267 -1.50 -16.84 -3.34
N HIS A 268 -1.89 -17.68 -2.36
CA HIS A 268 -2.24 -17.24 -1.01
C HIS A 268 -1.97 -18.34 0.02
N GLY A 269 -1.93 -17.96 1.30
CA GLY A 269 -1.68 -18.90 2.40
C GLY A 269 -0.42 -19.74 2.17
N LYS A 270 -0.52 -21.06 2.38
CA LYS A 270 0.61 -21.97 2.29
C LYS A 270 1.28 -22.00 0.90
N GLU A 271 0.51 -21.83 -0.18
CA GLU A 271 1.08 -21.80 -1.53
C GLU A 271 2.02 -20.60 -1.72
N LEU A 272 1.64 -19.41 -1.21
CA LEU A 272 2.48 -18.23 -1.23
C LEU A 272 3.71 -18.40 -0.32
N GLU A 273 3.53 -18.98 0.87
CA GLU A 273 4.64 -19.28 1.78
C GLU A 273 5.68 -20.19 1.13
N ASP A 274 5.24 -21.32 0.56
CA ASP A 274 6.11 -22.28 -0.11
C ASP A 274 6.79 -21.64 -1.34
N PHE A 275 6.07 -20.80 -2.07
CA PHE A 275 6.61 -20.02 -3.17
C PHE A 275 7.73 -19.08 -2.71
N ILE A 276 7.54 -18.33 -1.63
CA ILE A 276 8.57 -17.44 -1.08
C ILE A 276 9.75 -18.24 -0.54
N ARG A 277 9.49 -19.25 0.25
CA ARG A 277 10.51 -20.09 0.91
C ARG A 277 11.47 -20.74 -0.09
N ASN A 278 10.95 -21.21 -1.22
CA ASN A 278 11.73 -21.86 -2.26
C ASN A 278 12.35 -20.89 -3.28
N SER A 279 12.08 -19.58 -3.19
CA SER A 279 12.77 -18.58 -3.99
C SER A 279 14.19 -18.32 -3.48
N ARG A 280 15.07 -17.86 -4.35
CA ARG A 280 16.41 -17.39 -3.96
C ARG A 280 16.31 -15.98 -3.36
N PHE A 281 15.62 -15.10 -4.03
CA PHE A 281 15.27 -13.74 -3.60
C PHE A 281 14.04 -13.24 -4.36
N ILE A 282 13.50 -12.09 -3.92
CA ILE A 282 12.33 -11.48 -4.54
C ILE A 282 12.73 -10.23 -5.33
N VAL A 283 12.12 -10.03 -6.49
CA VAL A 283 12.30 -8.82 -7.32
C VAL A 283 10.96 -8.12 -7.52
N MET A 284 10.93 -6.83 -7.20
CA MET A 284 9.75 -5.97 -7.33
C MET A 284 10.10 -4.71 -8.14
N PRO A 285 10.10 -4.74 -9.47
CA PRO A 285 10.61 -3.65 -10.30
C PRO A 285 9.57 -2.55 -10.56
N SER A 286 8.90 -2.08 -9.51
CA SER A 286 7.79 -1.12 -9.59
C SER A 286 8.20 0.22 -10.19
N ARG A 287 7.41 0.73 -11.15
CA ARG A 287 7.61 2.04 -11.78
C ARG A 287 7.00 3.19 -10.99
N CYS A 288 5.98 2.90 -10.20
CA CYS A 288 5.32 3.90 -9.36
C CYS A 288 5.92 3.93 -7.97
N TYR A 289 5.71 5.04 -7.26
CA TYR A 289 6.00 5.06 -5.83
C TYR A 289 5.09 4.09 -5.08
N GLU A 290 5.71 3.14 -4.40
CA GLU A 290 5.01 2.33 -3.42
C GLU A 290 5.01 3.05 -2.07
N GLY A 291 3.87 3.04 -1.39
CA GLY A 291 3.80 3.50 -0.01
C GLY A 291 4.56 2.55 0.91
N PHE A 292 4.17 1.27 0.87
CA PHE A 292 4.80 0.20 1.65
C PHE A 292 4.59 -1.15 0.94
N PRO A 293 5.59 -1.67 0.21
CA PRO A 293 5.46 -2.95 -0.49
C PRO A 293 5.50 -4.13 0.48
N MET A 294 4.31 -4.66 0.81
CA MET A 294 4.15 -5.74 1.80
C MET A 294 4.96 -7.00 1.49
N ALA A 295 5.18 -7.32 0.21
CA ALA A 295 5.97 -8.47 -0.19
C ALA A 295 7.42 -8.45 0.34
N ILE A 296 7.98 -7.28 0.70
CA ILE A 296 9.28 -7.20 1.38
C ILE A 296 9.20 -7.85 2.76
N LEU A 297 8.13 -7.60 3.52
CA LEU A 297 7.95 -8.22 4.84
C LEU A 297 7.60 -9.70 4.72
N GLU A 298 6.78 -10.06 3.72
CA GLU A 298 6.46 -11.45 3.40
C GLU A 298 7.74 -12.25 3.06
N ALA A 299 8.65 -11.65 2.29
CA ALA A 299 9.97 -12.23 2.01
C ALA A 299 10.86 -12.33 3.27
N ALA A 300 10.86 -11.28 4.08
CA ALA A 300 11.66 -11.19 5.29
C ALA A 300 11.31 -12.27 6.33
N GLN A 301 10.04 -12.71 6.40
CA GLN A 301 9.62 -13.83 7.27
C GLN A 301 10.40 -15.11 7.00
N TYR A 302 10.88 -15.29 5.79
CA TYR A 302 11.62 -16.48 5.33
C TYR A 302 13.10 -16.19 5.05
N GLY A 303 13.60 -15.05 5.53
CA GLY A 303 15.00 -14.65 5.30
C GLY A 303 15.33 -14.46 3.81
N LYS A 304 14.38 -13.96 3.02
CA LYS A 304 14.62 -13.69 1.59
C LYS A 304 14.84 -12.20 1.37
N PRO A 305 15.98 -11.80 0.81
CA PRO A 305 16.21 -10.40 0.45
C PRO A 305 15.35 -9.98 -0.75
N THR A 306 15.13 -8.69 -0.89
CA THR A 306 14.34 -8.12 -1.99
C THR A 306 15.19 -7.16 -2.82
N ILE A 307 15.06 -7.24 -4.16
CA ILE A 307 15.55 -6.22 -5.08
C ILE A 307 14.37 -5.31 -5.43
N GLY A 308 14.53 -4.00 -5.21
CA GLY A 308 13.52 -2.99 -5.54
C GLY A 308 14.12 -1.72 -6.13
N PRO A 309 13.30 -0.84 -6.75
CA PRO A 309 13.79 0.42 -7.30
C PRO A 309 14.19 1.41 -6.19
N ASP A 310 15.20 2.23 -6.44
CA ASP A 310 15.66 3.27 -5.51
C ASP A 310 14.72 4.47 -5.51
N HIS A 311 13.48 4.26 -5.09
CA HIS A 311 12.50 5.33 -4.86
C HIS A 311 11.35 4.89 -3.93
N GLY A 312 10.59 5.85 -3.41
CA GLY A 312 9.41 5.60 -2.59
C GLY A 312 9.71 4.80 -1.33
N GLY A 313 8.77 3.95 -0.94
CA GLY A 313 8.91 3.07 0.23
C GLY A 313 10.01 2.01 0.07
N PHE A 314 10.41 1.67 -1.15
CA PHE A 314 11.50 0.70 -1.35
C PHE A 314 12.82 1.18 -0.76
N THR A 315 13.21 2.43 -1.05
CA THR A 315 14.45 2.99 -0.52
C THR A 315 14.47 3.00 1.01
N GLU A 316 13.34 3.33 1.63
CA GLU A 316 13.22 3.39 3.09
C GLU A 316 13.27 1.99 3.73
N ILE A 317 12.52 1.04 3.18
CA ILE A 317 12.39 -0.29 3.79
C ILE A 317 13.62 -1.15 3.51
N ILE A 318 14.09 -1.19 2.26
CA ILE A 318 15.28 -1.95 1.88
C ILE A 318 16.53 -1.33 2.50
N GLY A 319 16.62 0.01 2.51
CA GLY A 319 17.75 0.74 3.08
C GLY A 319 18.99 0.71 2.17
N LYS A 320 20.07 1.38 2.62
CA LYS A 320 21.35 1.49 1.91
C LYS A 320 22.52 1.18 2.84
N GLY A 321 23.65 0.78 2.24
CA GLY A 321 24.90 0.52 2.97
C GLY A 321 24.77 -0.65 3.95
N ALA A 322 25.40 -0.55 5.11
CA ALA A 322 25.48 -1.63 6.10
C ALA A 322 24.12 -2.09 6.65
N LYS A 323 23.09 -1.21 6.60
CA LYS A 323 21.73 -1.50 7.07
C LYS A 323 20.82 -2.07 5.98
N ALA A 324 21.31 -2.24 4.75
CA ALA A 324 20.50 -2.77 3.66
C ALA A 324 20.05 -4.21 3.96
N ILE A 325 18.80 -4.50 3.66
CA ILE A 325 18.17 -5.82 3.76
C ILE A 325 17.89 -6.45 2.39
N GLY A 326 18.43 -5.84 1.36
CA GLY A 326 18.27 -6.22 -0.04
C GLY A 326 19.09 -5.30 -0.92
N ARG A 327 18.73 -5.21 -2.19
CA ARG A 327 19.44 -4.36 -3.15
C ARG A 327 18.48 -3.38 -3.82
N LEU A 328 18.99 -2.20 -4.12
CA LEU A 328 18.24 -1.17 -4.87
C LEU A 328 18.82 -1.06 -6.28
N PHE A 329 17.96 -0.82 -7.25
CA PHE A 329 18.35 -0.54 -8.63
C PHE A 329 17.80 0.82 -9.09
N ILE A 330 18.45 1.42 -10.09
CA ILE A 330 18.02 2.70 -10.69
C ILE A 330 16.65 2.51 -11.36
N PRO A 331 15.61 3.25 -10.98
CA PRO A 331 14.25 3.06 -11.50
C PRO A 331 14.17 3.06 -13.03
N ASN A 332 13.54 2.02 -13.61
CA ASN A 332 13.43 1.77 -15.05
C ASN A 332 14.75 1.48 -15.78
N ASP A 333 15.85 1.30 -15.10
CA ASP A 333 17.11 0.88 -15.70
C ASP A 333 17.20 -0.65 -15.70
N ILE A 334 17.02 -1.25 -16.89
CA ILE A 334 17.07 -2.71 -17.06
C ILE A 334 18.49 -3.24 -16.83
N ALA A 335 19.51 -2.50 -17.24
CA ALA A 335 20.90 -2.96 -17.09
C ALA A 335 21.31 -2.98 -15.62
N ASP A 336 20.91 -1.97 -14.83
CA ASP A 336 21.18 -1.98 -13.38
C ASP A 336 20.35 -3.06 -12.69
N LEU A 337 19.06 -3.25 -13.03
CA LEU A 337 18.25 -4.35 -12.52
C LEU A 337 18.89 -5.70 -12.79
N GLU A 338 19.34 -5.94 -14.02
CA GLU A 338 20.04 -7.13 -14.44
C GLU A 338 21.31 -7.37 -13.60
N GLN A 339 22.13 -6.32 -13.41
CA GLN A 339 23.34 -6.39 -12.59
C GLN A 339 23.03 -6.74 -11.13
N GLN A 340 21.98 -6.18 -10.52
CA GLN A 340 21.59 -6.50 -9.14
C GLN A 340 21.13 -7.96 -9.03
N ILE A 341 20.39 -8.46 -10.03
CA ILE A 341 19.94 -9.87 -10.08
C ILE A 341 21.14 -10.80 -10.21
N ALA A 342 22.05 -10.56 -11.17
CA ALA A 342 23.24 -11.34 -11.37
C ALA A 342 24.11 -11.38 -10.10
N THR A 343 24.31 -10.22 -9.45
CA THR A 343 25.09 -10.13 -8.20
C THR A 343 24.53 -11.05 -7.11
N LEU A 344 23.22 -11.04 -6.85
CA LEU A 344 22.62 -11.91 -5.83
C LEU A 344 22.55 -13.38 -6.30
N TRP A 345 22.43 -13.61 -7.60
CA TRP A 345 22.42 -14.97 -8.14
C TRP A 345 23.79 -15.67 -7.99
N GLU A 346 24.86 -14.95 -8.22
CA GLU A 346 26.22 -15.46 -8.15
C GLU A 346 26.80 -15.53 -6.71
N GLN A 347 26.22 -14.78 -5.76
CA GLN A 347 26.74 -14.65 -4.39
C GLN A 347 25.73 -15.16 -3.35
N PRO A 348 25.61 -16.49 -3.13
CA PRO A 348 24.68 -17.07 -2.17
C PRO A 348 24.90 -16.59 -0.73
N GLU A 349 26.16 -16.35 -0.33
CA GLU A 349 26.49 -15.84 0.99
C GLU A 349 25.91 -14.44 1.23
N MET A 350 25.87 -13.59 0.20
CA MET A 350 25.23 -12.28 0.26
C MET A 350 23.71 -12.41 0.40
N VAL A 351 23.10 -13.39 -0.26
CA VAL A 351 21.66 -13.67 -0.13
C VAL A 351 21.33 -14.05 1.32
N GLU A 352 22.13 -14.91 1.94
CA GLU A 352 21.97 -15.33 3.34
C GLU A 352 22.16 -14.15 4.30
N GLU A 353 23.22 -13.35 4.14
CA GLU A 353 23.50 -12.18 4.96
C GLU A 353 22.36 -11.15 4.91
N LEU A 354 21.91 -10.78 3.70
CA LEU A 354 20.83 -9.82 3.51
C LEU A 354 19.49 -10.39 4.00
N GLY A 355 19.27 -11.68 3.83
CA GLY A 355 18.09 -12.39 4.31
C GLY A 355 18.00 -12.38 5.83
N GLU A 356 19.13 -12.63 6.52
CA GLU A 356 19.18 -12.54 7.99
C GLU A 356 18.90 -11.11 8.49
N LYS A 357 19.49 -10.11 7.83
CA LYS A 357 19.21 -8.70 8.13
C LYS A 357 17.75 -8.36 7.91
N ALA A 358 17.12 -8.88 6.84
CA ALA A 358 15.71 -8.67 6.55
C ALA A 358 14.82 -9.27 7.65
N PHE A 359 15.12 -10.49 8.06
CA PHE A 359 14.40 -11.16 9.14
C PHE A 359 14.52 -10.40 10.48
N ARG A 360 15.74 -9.99 10.86
CA ARG A 360 15.96 -9.20 12.07
C ARG A 360 15.24 -7.85 12.03
N LYS A 361 15.27 -7.16 10.89
CA LYS A 361 14.56 -5.90 10.73
C LYS A 361 13.04 -6.07 10.84
N LEU A 362 12.49 -7.15 10.28
CA LEU A 362 11.08 -7.50 10.48
C LEU A 362 10.74 -7.62 11.97
N GLN A 363 11.53 -8.37 12.74
CA GLN A 363 11.30 -8.56 14.17
C GLN A 363 11.40 -7.26 14.97
N GLN A 364 12.36 -6.40 14.64
CA GLN A 364 12.68 -5.20 15.42
C GLN A 364 11.80 -4.00 15.08
N GLU A 365 11.36 -3.85 13.84
CA GLU A 365 10.70 -2.64 13.36
C GLU A 365 9.24 -2.86 12.90
N TYR A 366 8.93 -4.07 12.39
CA TYR A 366 7.67 -4.36 11.70
C TYR A 366 6.85 -5.50 12.30
N ALA A 367 7.34 -6.14 13.37
CA ALA A 367 6.57 -7.15 14.08
C ALA A 367 5.27 -6.54 14.62
N THR A 368 4.19 -7.33 14.63
CA THR A 368 2.85 -6.88 15.04
C THR A 368 2.87 -6.20 16.40
N GLU A 369 3.59 -6.76 17.38
CA GLU A 369 3.70 -6.19 18.73
C GLU A 369 4.41 -4.82 18.75
N VAL A 370 5.48 -4.66 17.96
CA VAL A 370 6.22 -3.40 17.86
C VAL A 370 5.33 -2.30 17.26
N VAL A 371 4.59 -2.65 16.21
CA VAL A 371 3.69 -1.71 15.52
C VAL A 371 2.45 -1.43 16.37
N TYR A 372 1.95 -2.42 17.12
CA TYR A 372 0.88 -2.20 18.09
C TYR A 372 1.26 -1.13 19.12
N GLY A 373 2.47 -1.17 19.68
CA GLY A 373 2.93 -0.14 20.60
C GLY A 373 2.80 1.28 20.06
N LYS A 374 3.21 1.49 18.78
CA LYS A 374 3.08 2.80 18.10
C LYS A 374 1.62 3.21 17.90
N TRP A 375 0.77 2.27 17.54
CA TRP A 375 -0.67 2.52 17.39
C TRP A 375 -1.34 2.85 18.71
N ASN A 376 -1.03 2.10 19.77
CA ASN A 376 -1.61 2.31 21.10
C ASN A 376 -1.23 3.68 21.65
N GLU A 377 0.03 4.08 21.54
CA GLU A 377 0.50 5.42 21.92
C GLU A 377 -0.30 6.53 21.19
N LEU A 378 -0.49 6.39 19.88
CA LEU A 378 -1.25 7.35 19.09
C LEU A 378 -2.70 7.49 19.56
N VAL A 379 -3.41 6.36 19.70
CA VAL A 379 -4.85 6.40 20.01
C VAL A 379 -5.12 6.78 21.46
N GLU A 380 -4.27 6.36 22.41
CA GLU A 380 -4.36 6.82 23.80
C GLU A 380 -4.08 8.32 23.92
N GLY A 381 -3.09 8.83 23.18
CA GLY A 381 -2.79 10.27 23.16
C GLY A 381 -3.95 11.12 22.63
N LEU A 382 -4.75 10.60 21.69
CA LEU A 382 -5.96 11.28 21.21
C LEU A 382 -7.08 11.26 22.25
N ARG A 383 -7.31 10.12 22.89
CA ARG A 383 -8.34 9.96 23.92
C ARG A 383 -8.15 10.88 25.13
N LEU A 384 -6.90 11.14 25.51
CA LEU A 384 -6.60 12.01 26.66
C LEU A 384 -6.86 13.49 26.35
N LYS A 385 -6.69 13.93 25.09
CA LYS A 385 -6.95 15.32 24.68
C LYS A 385 -8.43 15.69 24.71
N ASP A 386 -9.33 14.74 24.48
CA ASP A 386 -10.78 14.99 24.51
C ASP A 386 -11.38 15.05 25.92
N LYS A 387 -10.62 14.66 26.95
CA LYS A 387 -11.08 14.65 28.35
C LYS A 387 -10.58 15.85 29.19
N GLY A 388 -9.75 16.71 28.62
CA GLY A 388 -9.25 17.94 29.24
C GLY A 388 -9.79 19.17 28.56
#